data_2d940ad23466ed3d3824055c0fdc1170
#
_entry.id   2d940ad23466ed3d3824055c0fdc1170
#
_cell.length_a   1.000
_cell.length_b   1.000
_cell.length_c   1.000
_cell.angle_alpha   90.00
_cell.angle_beta   90.00
_cell.angle_gamma   90.00
#
_symmetry.space_group_name_H-M   'P 1'
#
loop_
_entity.id
_entity.type
_entity.pdbx_description
1 polymer ?
#
loop_
_entity_poly.entity_id
_entity_poly.type
_entity_poly.pdbx_seq_one_letter_code
_entity_poly.pdbx_strand_id
1 'polypeptide(L)'
;VFVDLYNEGLIYRGERIINWDPEAMTALSNEEVIYKEDKGAFYYIKYYIEGMDRYLEVATTRPETLFGDTAVAVNPSDERYKDLIGKNVILPIVNKAIPIVGDIHADPEFGTGVVKITPAHDPNDFEVGNRHNLERIVVMNPDATMNENAGKYVGMTREECREALIKDLKDKDLLIKIEEMTHSVGHSER
;
A
#
# COMPACT_ATOMS: atom_id res chain seq x y z
N VAL A 1 -13.73 12.70 -33.51
CA VAL A 1 -14.57 11.89 -32.58
C VAL A 1 -14.07 12.06 -31.13
N PHE A 2 -12.79 11.86 -30.89
CA PHE A 2 -12.23 12.00 -29.53
C PHE A 2 -12.43 13.41 -28.96
N VAL A 3 -12.16 14.45 -29.76
CA VAL A 3 -12.29 15.86 -29.34
C VAL A 3 -13.75 16.20 -29.06
N ASP A 4 -14.68 15.71 -29.88
CA ASP A 4 -16.11 15.94 -29.68
C ASP A 4 -16.60 15.30 -28.38
N LEU A 5 -16.19 14.06 -28.10
CA LEU A 5 -16.54 13.36 -26.86
C LEU A 5 -15.96 14.05 -25.63
N TYR A 6 -14.75 14.57 -25.74
CA TYR A 6 -14.13 15.35 -24.66
C TYR A 6 -14.88 16.64 -24.39
N ASN A 7 -15.25 17.39 -25.44
CA ASN A 7 -16.01 18.64 -25.33
C ASN A 7 -17.43 18.42 -24.76
N GLU A 8 -18.01 17.25 -25.00
CA GLU A 8 -19.32 16.87 -24.45
C GLU A 8 -19.22 16.35 -23.01
N GLY A 9 -18.00 16.28 -22.43
CA GLY A 9 -17.79 15.79 -21.07
C GLY A 9 -17.86 14.28 -20.92
N LEU A 10 -17.90 13.55 -22.04
CA LEU A 10 -17.94 12.08 -22.03
C LEU A 10 -16.59 11.42 -21.82
N ILE A 11 -15.50 12.16 -22.06
CA ILE A 11 -14.12 11.74 -21.82
C ILE A 11 -13.46 12.77 -20.89
N TYR A 12 -12.71 12.28 -19.89
CA TYR A 12 -11.96 13.14 -18.98
C TYR A 12 -10.55 12.60 -18.77
N ARG A 13 -9.64 13.50 -18.38
CA ARG A 13 -8.29 13.11 -17.96
C ARG A 13 -8.27 12.85 -16.47
N GLY A 14 -7.63 11.75 -16.06
CA GLY A 14 -7.46 11.42 -14.67
C GLY A 14 -6.36 10.39 -14.51
N GLU A 15 -5.82 10.29 -13.30
CA GLU A 15 -4.91 9.23 -12.96
C GLU A 15 -5.68 7.96 -12.64
N ARG A 16 -5.15 6.83 -13.07
CA ARG A 16 -5.68 5.50 -12.77
C ARG A 16 -4.54 4.55 -12.45
N ILE A 17 -4.85 3.57 -11.63
CA ILE A 17 -3.93 2.48 -11.40
C ILE A 17 -4.05 1.48 -12.55
N ILE A 18 -2.93 0.96 -13.04
CA ILE A 18 -2.89 0.02 -14.16
C ILE A 18 -2.09 -1.23 -13.77
N ASN A 19 -2.34 -2.32 -14.50
CA ASN A 19 -1.48 -3.49 -14.45
C ASN A 19 -0.21 -3.21 -15.24
N TRP A 20 0.94 -3.48 -14.67
CA TRP A 20 2.23 -3.15 -15.26
C TRP A 20 3.16 -4.36 -15.27
N ASP A 21 3.77 -4.62 -16.42
CA ASP A 21 4.82 -5.62 -16.58
C ASP A 21 6.18 -4.91 -16.54
N PRO A 22 6.95 -5.04 -15.45
CA PRO A 22 8.23 -4.33 -15.32
C PRO A 22 9.35 -4.89 -16.20
N GLU A 23 9.25 -6.16 -16.63
CA GLU A 23 10.23 -6.77 -17.52
C GLU A 23 10.03 -6.28 -18.96
N ALA A 24 8.81 -6.32 -19.45
CA ALA A 24 8.47 -5.81 -20.77
C ALA A 24 8.34 -4.27 -20.82
N MET A 25 8.26 -3.60 -19.67
CA MET A 25 8.07 -2.14 -19.54
C MET A 25 6.80 -1.66 -20.24
N THR A 26 5.70 -2.41 -20.09
CA THR A 26 4.40 -2.12 -20.72
C THR A 26 3.24 -2.23 -19.73
N ALA A 27 2.18 -1.47 -20.01
CA ALA A 27 0.90 -1.65 -19.35
C ALA A 27 0.19 -2.90 -19.90
N LEU A 28 -0.58 -3.57 -19.05
CA LEU A 28 -1.36 -4.75 -19.40
C LEU A 28 -2.85 -4.46 -19.21
N SER A 29 -3.69 -5.01 -20.11
CA SER A 29 -5.13 -5.06 -19.86
C SER A 29 -5.43 -6.11 -18.78
N ASN A 30 -6.62 -6.04 -18.17
CA ASN A 30 -7.04 -7.05 -17.20
C ASN A 30 -7.08 -8.47 -17.79
N GLU A 31 -7.30 -8.58 -19.09
CA GLU A 31 -7.36 -9.84 -19.83
C GLU A 31 -5.97 -10.47 -20.03
N GLU A 32 -4.92 -9.67 -20.01
CA GLU A 32 -3.54 -10.14 -20.15
C GLU A 32 -2.90 -10.56 -18.82
N VAL A 33 -3.62 -10.45 -17.71
CA VAL A 33 -3.14 -10.82 -16.38
C VAL A 33 -3.67 -12.20 -16.00
N ILE A 34 -2.74 -13.12 -15.73
CA ILE A 34 -3.05 -14.47 -15.21
C ILE A 34 -2.77 -14.47 -13.73
N TYR A 35 -3.73 -14.92 -12.93
CA TYR A 35 -3.56 -15.02 -11.47
C TYR A 35 -3.10 -16.41 -11.09
N LYS A 36 -1.99 -16.49 -10.37
CA LYS A 36 -1.41 -17.72 -9.84
C LYS A 36 -1.30 -17.63 -8.33
N GLU A 37 -1.40 -18.78 -7.69
CA GLU A 37 -1.15 -18.86 -6.24
C GLU A 37 0.34 -18.99 -5.99
N ASP A 38 0.91 -18.02 -5.28
CA ASP A 38 2.30 -18.03 -4.86
C ASP A 38 2.39 -18.04 -3.35
N LYS A 39 3.46 -18.65 -2.84
CA LYS A 39 3.76 -18.60 -1.41
C LYS A 39 4.27 -17.22 -1.05
N GLY A 40 3.72 -16.67 0.01
CA GLY A 40 4.12 -15.38 0.54
C GLY A 40 3.99 -15.36 2.06
N ALA A 41 4.01 -14.18 2.62
CA ALA A 41 3.88 -14.01 4.06
C ALA A 41 3.13 -12.73 4.38
N PHE A 42 2.44 -12.73 5.53
CA PHE A 42 2.00 -11.52 6.19
C PHE A 42 3.08 -11.06 7.15
N TYR A 43 3.45 -9.81 7.04
CA TYR A 43 4.38 -9.11 7.93
C TYR A 43 3.55 -8.21 8.83
N TYR A 44 3.63 -8.42 10.15
CA TYR A 44 2.89 -7.65 11.15
C TYR A 44 3.82 -6.57 11.70
N ILE A 45 3.47 -5.32 11.46
CA ILE A 45 4.33 -4.15 11.71
C ILE A 45 3.63 -3.20 12.67
N LYS A 46 4.39 -2.61 13.60
CA LYS A 46 3.91 -1.60 14.55
C LYS A 46 3.90 -0.23 13.90
N TYR A 47 2.73 0.38 13.81
CA TYR A 47 2.57 1.78 13.41
C TYR A 47 2.20 2.58 14.66
N TYR A 48 3.17 3.23 15.28
CA TYR A 48 2.94 3.97 16.52
C TYR A 48 2.06 5.19 16.28
N ILE A 49 1.11 5.43 17.20
CA ILE A 49 0.23 6.60 17.16
C ILE A 49 1.04 7.81 17.64
N GLU A 50 0.98 8.91 16.88
CA GLU A 50 1.72 10.13 17.18
C GLU A 50 1.36 10.65 18.58
N GLY A 51 2.39 10.88 19.38
CA GLY A 51 2.24 11.41 20.75
C GLY A 51 1.77 10.39 21.80
N MET A 52 1.67 9.11 21.44
CA MET A 52 1.20 8.05 22.34
C MET A 52 2.20 6.88 22.36
N ASP A 53 2.22 6.13 23.46
CA ASP A 53 2.98 4.88 23.60
C ASP A 53 2.13 3.67 23.17
N ARG A 54 1.24 3.88 22.23
CA ARG A 54 0.35 2.88 21.65
C ARG A 54 0.59 2.76 20.16
N TYR A 55 0.47 1.57 19.62
CA TYR A 55 0.63 1.32 18.19
C TYR A 55 -0.59 0.60 17.59
N LEU A 56 -0.78 0.77 16.30
CA LEU A 56 -1.67 -0.04 15.49
C LEU A 56 -0.87 -1.18 14.86
N GLU A 57 -1.41 -2.38 14.89
CA GLU A 57 -0.83 -3.55 14.26
C GLU A 57 -1.29 -3.62 12.80
N VAL A 58 -0.37 -3.50 11.87
CA VAL A 58 -0.63 -3.53 10.43
C VAL A 58 -0.08 -4.82 9.84
N ALA A 59 -0.92 -5.60 9.16
CA ALA A 59 -0.51 -6.80 8.45
C ALA A 59 -0.46 -6.52 6.95
N THR A 60 0.66 -6.81 6.31
CA THR A 60 0.86 -6.59 4.87
C THR A 60 1.65 -7.71 4.23
N THR A 61 1.33 -8.03 2.98
CA THR A 61 2.12 -8.95 2.15
C THR A 61 3.21 -8.22 1.36
N ARG A 62 3.18 -6.89 1.34
CA ARG A 62 4.08 -6.05 0.53
C ARG A 62 4.70 -4.93 1.39
N PRO A 63 5.57 -5.27 2.35
CA PRO A 63 6.15 -4.26 3.24
C PRO A 63 6.98 -3.21 2.50
N GLU A 64 7.54 -3.52 1.34
CA GLU A 64 8.33 -2.59 0.54
C GLU A 64 7.54 -1.41 -0.01
N THR A 65 6.20 -1.46 -0.01
CA THR A 65 5.36 -0.33 -0.41
C THR A 65 5.09 0.67 0.71
N LEU A 66 5.61 0.40 1.90
CA LEU A 66 5.45 1.24 3.10
C LEU A 66 5.82 2.71 2.85
N PHE A 67 6.81 2.99 2.02
CA PHE A 67 7.25 4.35 1.69
C PHE A 67 6.19 5.18 0.96
N GLY A 68 5.20 4.51 0.37
CA GLY A 68 4.07 5.12 -0.33
C GLY A 68 2.79 5.20 0.50
N ASP A 69 2.83 4.80 1.76
CA ASP A 69 1.66 4.88 2.64
C ASP A 69 1.29 6.34 2.88
N THR A 70 0.03 6.67 2.67
CA THR A 70 -0.49 8.02 2.89
C THR A 70 -1.60 8.08 3.93
N ALA A 71 -2.05 6.92 4.41
CA ALA A 71 -3.00 6.80 5.52
C ALA A 71 -3.03 5.38 6.06
N VAL A 72 -3.66 5.24 7.19
CA VAL A 72 -4.10 3.96 7.77
C VAL A 72 -5.60 4.02 7.94
N ALA A 73 -6.32 3.00 7.50
CA ALA A 73 -7.77 2.95 7.59
C ALA A 73 -8.22 2.02 8.72
N VAL A 74 -9.24 2.45 9.44
CA VAL A 74 -9.96 1.64 10.43
C VAL A 74 -11.45 1.78 10.16
N ASN A 75 -12.25 0.78 10.53
CA ASN A 75 -13.68 0.86 10.36
C ASN A 75 -14.30 1.82 11.39
N PRO A 76 -15.15 2.77 10.95
CA PRO A 76 -15.80 3.70 11.90
C PRO A 76 -16.66 3.04 12.96
N SER A 77 -17.11 1.80 12.72
CA SER A 77 -17.90 1.02 13.69
C SER A 77 -17.05 0.12 14.58
N ASP A 78 -15.73 0.07 14.36
CA ASP A 78 -14.83 -0.75 15.19
C ASP A 78 -14.53 -0.04 16.51
N GLU A 79 -15.07 -0.58 17.59
CA GLU A 79 -14.94 -0.03 18.95
C GLU A 79 -13.47 0.08 19.41
N ARG A 80 -12.58 -0.75 18.87
CA ARG A 80 -11.15 -0.74 19.22
C ARG A 80 -10.42 0.50 18.74
N TYR A 81 -10.87 1.08 17.63
CA TYR A 81 -10.11 2.11 16.88
C TYR A 81 -10.90 3.36 16.53
N LYS A 82 -12.23 3.37 16.70
CA LYS A 82 -13.07 4.49 16.26
C LYS A 82 -12.67 5.83 16.87
N ASP A 83 -12.16 5.83 18.08
CA ASP A 83 -11.69 7.04 18.78
C ASP A 83 -10.34 7.55 18.28
N LEU A 84 -9.66 6.77 17.45
CA LEU A 84 -8.37 7.13 16.85
C LEU A 84 -8.52 7.83 15.49
N ILE A 85 -9.71 7.82 14.90
CA ILE A 85 -9.97 8.48 13.61
C ILE A 85 -9.71 9.98 13.78
N GLY A 86 -8.93 10.56 12.86
CA GLY A 86 -8.50 11.94 12.92
C GLY A 86 -7.15 12.16 13.61
N LYS A 87 -6.61 11.15 14.27
CA LYS A 87 -5.24 11.15 14.79
C LYS A 87 -4.27 10.71 13.70
N ASN A 88 -2.98 10.76 13.99
CA ASN A 88 -1.93 10.32 13.07
C ASN A 88 -1.17 9.13 13.62
N VAL A 89 -0.60 8.33 12.73
CA VAL A 89 0.45 7.34 13.05
C VAL A 89 1.76 7.80 12.47
N ILE A 90 2.86 7.33 13.07
CA ILE A 90 4.21 7.57 12.56
C ILE A 90 4.59 6.39 11.67
N LEU A 91 4.84 6.67 10.41
CA LEU A 91 5.25 5.66 9.44
C LEU A 91 6.61 5.08 9.84
N PRO A 92 6.73 3.76 10.05
CA PRO A 92 8.00 3.14 10.44
C PRO A 92 9.11 3.47 9.44
N ILE A 93 10.35 3.56 9.91
CA ILE A 93 11.56 3.85 9.12
C ILE A 93 11.58 5.28 8.55
N VAL A 94 10.50 5.70 7.89
CA VAL A 94 10.39 7.05 7.28
C VAL A 94 10.20 8.14 8.34
N ASN A 95 9.57 7.80 9.48
CA ASN A 95 9.25 8.73 10.57
C ASN A 95 8.36 9.91 10.15
N LYS A 96 7.47 9.67 9.21
CA LYS A 96 6.50 10.65 8.70
C LYS A 96 5.12 10.40 9.33
N ALA A 97 4.45 11.46 9.78
CA ALA A 97 3.08 11.35 10.27
C ALA A 97 2.11 11.20 9.10
N ILE A 98 1.23 10.19 9.19
CA ILE A 98 0.14 9.96 8.23
C ILE A 98 -1.18 9.79 9.00
N PRO A 99 -2.32 10.22 8.41
CA PRO A 99 -3.60 10.21 9.13
C PRO A 99 -4.20 8.81 9.29
N ILE A 100 -4.98 8.66 10.37
CA ILE A 100 -5.88 7.52 10.57
C ILE A 100 -7.24 7.95 10.04
N VAL A 101 -7.75 7.27 9.02
CA VAL A 101 -9.04 7.57 8.39
C VAL A 101 -10.07 6.50 8.71
N GLY A 102 -11.34 6.89 8.79
CA GLY A 102 -12.45 5.96 8.93
C GLY A 102 -12.96 5.55 7.55
N ASP A 103 -12.88 4.25 7.23
CA ASP A 103 -13.37 3.72 5.96
C ASP A 103 -13.87 2.29 6.13
N ILE A 104 -14.98 1.98 5.49
CA ILE A 104 -15.59 0.64 5.52
C ILE A 104 -14.73 -0.41 4.79
N HIS A 105 -13.75 0.02 4.00
CA HIS A 105 -12.75 -0.86 3.40
C HIS A 105 -11.98 -1.67 4.45
N ALA A 106 -11.78 -1.10 5.63
CA ALA A 106 -11.20 -1.82 6.77
C ALA A 106 -12.27 -2.71 7.42
N ASP A 107 -12.15 -4.03 7.24
CA ASP A 107 -13.06 -5.00 7.85
C ASP A 107 -12.59 -5.32 9.27
N PRO A 108 -13.41 -5.05 10.30
CA PRO A 108 -13.02 -5.33 11.70
C PRO A 108 -12.74 -6.80 11.99
N GLU A 109 -13.33 -7.70 11.20
CA GLU A 109 -13.20 -9.15 11.37
C GLU A 109 -12.07 -9.76 10.56
N PHE A 110 -11.44 -8.97 9.67
CA PHE A 110 -10.35 -9.45 8.82
C PHE A 110 -9.00 -8.95 9.32
N GLY A 111 -8.08 -9.89 9.54
CA GLY A 111 -6.74 -9.57 10.03
C GLY A 111 -6.77 -8.81 11.35
N THR A 112 -6.06 -7.69 11.40
CA THR A 112 -5.99 -6.84 12.60
C THR A 112 -7.13 -5.80 12.67
N GLY A 113 -7.92 -5.67 11.61
CA GLY A 113 -8.91 -4.61 11.46
C GLY A 113 -8.32 -3.27 11.04
N VAL A 114 -7.00 -3.19 10.86
CA VAL A 114 -6.27 -1.99 10.44
C VAL A 114 -5.65 -2.25 9.08
N VAL A 115 -5.84 -1.33 8.14
CA VAL A 115 -5.33 -1.47 6.77
C VAL A 115 -4.44 -0.27 6.43
N LYS A 116 -3.21 -0.54 6.01
CA LYS A 116 -2.35 0.50 5.45
C LYS A 116 -2.86 0.89 4.06
N ILE A 117 -2.81 2.16 3.72
CA ILE A 117 -3.30 2.67 2.44
C ILE A 117 -2.14 3.20 1.61
N THR A 118 -1.90 2.54 0.48
CA THR A 118 -0.85 2.87 -0.49
C THR A 118 -1.50 3.12 -1.86
N PRO A 119 -2.08 4.31 -2.10
CA PRO A 119 -2.93 4.55 -3.26
C PRO A 119 -2.25 4.36 -4.62
N ALA A 120 -0.94 4.55 -4.69
CA ALA A 120 -0.20 4.41 -5.94
C ALA A 120 0.09 2.94 -6.33
N HIS A 121 -0.03 1.99 -5.40
CA HIS A 121 0.41 0.61 -5.60
C HIS A 121 -0.64 -0.47 -5.34
N ASP A 122 -1.87 -0.09 -5.02
CA ASP A 122 -2.97 -1.03 -4.80
C ASP A 122 -4.28 -0.44 -5.33
N PRO A 123 -5.03 -1.18 -6.19
CA PRO A 123 -6.29 -0.67 -6.76
C PRO A 123 -7.37 -0.34 -5.73
N ASN A 124 -7.47 -1.13 -4.67
CA ASN A 124 -8.46 -0.90 -3.62
C ASN A 124 -8.07 0.33 -2.79
N ASP A 125 -6.78 0.49 -2.51
CA ASP A 125 -6.25 1.65 -1.80
C ASP A 125 -6.36 2.92 -2.64
N PHE A 126 -6.27 2.81 -3.97
CA PHE A 126 -6.50 3.91 -4.88
C PHE A 126 -7.91 4.49 -4.72
N GLU A 127 -8.92 3.63 -4.60
CA GLU A 127 -10.30 4.06 -4.37
C GLU A 127 -10.48 4.74 -3.00
N VAL A 128 -9.85 4.18 -1.96
CA VAL A 128 -9.83 4.81 -0.62
C VAL A 128 -9.15 6.18 -0.69
N GLY A 129 -8.04 6.26 -1.42
CA GLY A 129 -7.33 7.52 -1.65
C GLY A 129 -8.19 8.58 -2.30
N ASN A 130 -9.01 8.20 -3.27
CA ASN A 130 -9.95 9.12 -3.93
C ASN A 130 -11.05 9.60 -2.97
N ARG A 131 -11.59 8.73 -2.12
CA ARG A 131 -12.62 9.10 -1.14
C ARG A 131 -12.10 10.06 -0.07
N HIS A 132 -10.85 9.90 0.34
CA HIS A 132 -10.25 10.71 1.41
C HIS A 132 -9.27 11.77 0.89
N ASN A 133 -9.17 11.93 -0.42
CA ASN A 133 -8.29 12.91 -1.08
C ASN A 133 -6.82 12.75 -0.64
N LEU A 134 -6.35 11.51 -0.61
CA LEU A 134 -4.99 11.15 -0.21
C LEU A 134 -3.99 11.33 -1.36
N GLU A 135 -2.75 11.65 -1.01
CA GLU A 135 -1.64 11.74 -1.96
C GLU A 135 -1.29 10.36 -2.53
N ARG A 136 -0.82 10.34 -3.78
CA ARG A 136 -0.35 9.13 -4.46
C ARG A 136 1.16 9.19 -4.59
N ILE A 137 1.84 8.43 -3.75
CA ILE A 137 3.32 8.40 -3.73
C ILE A 137 3.79 7.12 -4.40
N VAL A 138 4.41 7.26 -5.58
CA VAL A 138 5.01 6.15 -6.30
C VAL A 138 6.38 5.84 -5.71
N VAL A 139 6.63 4.59 -5.36
CA VAL A 139 7.88 4.17 -4.70
C VAL A 139 8.75 3.28 -5.57
N MET A 140 8.27 2.90 -6.76
CA MET A 140 8.97 2.02 -7.68
C MET A 140 9.11 2.65 -9.06
N ASN A 141 10.25 2.38 -9.70
CA ASN A 141 10.49 2.70 -11.10
C ASN A 141 9.72 1.70 -11.99
N PRO A 142 9.57 1.99 -13.30
CA PRO A 142 8.91 1.06 -14.24
C PRO A 142 9.50 -0.35 -14.28
N ASP A 143 10.80 -0.51 -13.98
CA ASP A 143 11.49 -1.80 -13.89
C ASP A 143 11.31 -2.50 -12.52
N ALA A 144 10.48 -1.95 -11.66
CA ALA A 144 10.20 -2.44 -10.31
C ALA A 144 11.37 -2.31 -9.31
N THR A 145 12.38 -1.51 -9.63
CA THR A 145 13.37 -1.10 -8.63
C THR A 145 12.80 0.06 -7.79
N MET A 146 13.29 0.18 -6.56
CA MET A 146 12.84 1.26 -5.66
C MET A 146 13.35 2.61 -6.15
N ASN A 147 12.48 3.61 -6.13
CA ASN A 147 12.84 4.97 -6.52
C ASN A 147 13.34 5.81 -5.34
N GLU A 148 13.55 7.10 -5.55
CA GLU A 148 14.07 8.04 -4.56
C GLU A 148 13.20 8.16 -3.30
N ASN A 149 11.90 7.86 -3.39
CA ASN A 149 11.00 7.90 -2.23
C ASN A 149 11.28 6.79 -1.21
N ALA A 150 12.02 5.76 -1.60
CA ALA A 150 12.44 4.68 -0.72
C ALA A 150 13.70 5.00 0.12
N GLY A 151 14.24 6.21 0.03
CA GLY A 151 15.40 6.65 0.82
C GLY A 151 16.63 5.76 0.57
N LYS A 152 17.19 5.20 1.66
CA LYS A 152 18.39 4.34 1.55
C LYS A 152 18.21 3.05 0.74
N TYR A 153 16.98 2.68 0.44
CA TYR A 153 16.67 1.47 -0.34
C TYR A 153 16.56 1.74 -1.85
N VAL A 154 16.80 2.97 -2.29
CA VAL A 154 16.74 3.36 -3.71
C VAL A 154 17.62 2.46 -4.56
N GLY A 155 17.09 2.03 -5.72
CA GLY A 155 17.80 1.17 -6.66
C GLY A 155 17.73 -0.33 -6.35
N MET A 156 17.26 -0.72 -5.17
CA MET A 156 17.04 -2.13 -4.83
C MET A 156 15.83 -2.70 -5.60
N THR A 157 15.86 -4.00 -5.88
CA THR A 157 14.66 -4.69 -6.34
C THR A 157 13.64 -4.76 -5.21
N ARG A 158 12.38 -5.08 -5.52
CA ARG A 158 11.33 -5.27 -4.49
C ARG A 158 11.76 -6.28 -3.44
N GLU A 159 12.32 -7.38 -3.89
CA GLU A 159 12.76 -8.50 -3.05
C GLU A 159 13.92 -8.08 -2.14
N GLU A 160 14.94 -7.43 -2.68
CA GLU A 160 16.07 -6.90 -1.93
C GLU A 160 15.62 -5.87 -0.89
N CYS A 161 14.73 -4.96 -1.29
CA CYS A 161 14.17 -3.94 -0.39
C CYS A 161 13.37 -4.59 0.74
N ARG A 162 12.56 -5.60 0.43
CA ARG A 162 11.77 -6.32 1.43
C ARG A 162 12.66 -6.96 2.48
N GLU A 163 13.70 -7.67 2.07
CA GLU A 163 14.64 -8.30 2.99
C GLU A 163 15.36 -7.28 3.88
N ALA A 164 15.88 -6.21 3.28
CA ALA A 164 16.57 -5.16 4.02
C ALA A 164 15.64 -4.43 4.99
N LEU A 165 14.43 -4.13 4.55
CA LEU A 165 13.42 -3.45 5.36
C LEU A 165 13.00 -4.30 6.55
N ILE A 166 12.75 -5.60 6.35
CA ILE A 166 12.37 -6.50 7.42
C ILE A 166 13.47 -6.61 8.47
N LYS A 167 14.73 -6.68 8.04
CA LYS A 167 15.87 -6.66 8.95
C LYS A 167 15.90 -5.37 9.79
N ASP A 168 15.71 -4.23 9.15
CA ASP A 168 15.71 -2.93 9.84
C ASP A 168 14.53 -2.80 10.81
N LEU A 169 13.36 -3.33 10.44
CA LEU A 169 12.19 -3.36 11.32
C LEU A 169 12.42 -4.25 12.55
N LYS A 170 13.08 -5.40 12.37
CA LYS A 170 13.46 -6.27 13.49
C LYS A 170 14.44 -5.57 14.43
N ASP A 171 15.46 -4.92 13.88
CA ASP A 171 16.49 -4.20 14.65
C ASP A 171 15.89 -3.07 15.49
N LYS A 172 14.81 -2.44 15.02
CA LYS A 172 14.11 -1.35 15.70
C LYS A 172 12.93 -1.81 16.56
N ASP A 173 12.72 -3.11 16.69
CA ASP A 173 11.57 -3.71 17.40
C ASP A 173 10.22 -3.22 16.86
N LEU A 174 10.12 -3.06 15.56
CA LEU A 174 8.89 -2.64 14.86
C LEU A 174 8.20 -3.78 14.13
N LEU A 175 8.84 -4.94 14.00
CA LEU A 175 8.25 -6.14 13.42
C LEU A 175 7.72 -7.04 14.54
N ILE A 176 6.41 -7.34 14.49
CA ILE A 176 5.76 -8.18 15.49
C ILE A 176 5.98 -9.65 15.19
N LYS A 177 5.61 -10.08 13.98
CA LYS A 177 5.74 -11.47 13.52
C LYS A 177 5.66 -11.54 12.00
N ILE A 178 6.05 -12.70 11.47
CA ILE A 178 5.90 -13.07 10.06
C ILE A 178 5.06 -14.34 10.03
N GLU A 179 3.99 -14.35 9.24
CA GLU A 179 3.09 -15.50 9.09
C GLU A 179 3.07 -15.92 7.63
N GLU A 180 3.55 -17.12 7.32
CA GLU A 180 3.53 -17.66 5.96
C GLU A 180 2.12 -17.93 5.49
N MET A 181 1.87 -17.64 4.20
CA MET A 181 0.57 -17.86 3.56
C MET A 181 0.73 -18.10 2.06
N THR A 182 -0.34 -18.63 1.44
CA THR A 182 -0.48 -18.68 -0.02
C THR A 182 -1.43 -17.57 -0.45
N HIS A 183 -1.06 -16.79 -1.48
CA HIS A 183 -1.90 -15.72 -2.01
C HIS A 183 -1.87 -15.70 -3.54
N SER A 184 -2.91 -15.08 -4.13
CA SER A 184 -3.03 -14.95 -5.58
C SER A 184 -2.26 -13.72 -6.05
N VAL A 185 -1.38 -13.92 -7.03
CA VAL A 185 -0.56 -12.86 -7.62
C VAL A 185 -0.82 -12.78 -9.11
N GLY A 186 -0.99 -11.57 -9.63
CA GLY A 186 -1.13 -11.33 -11.06
C GLY A 186 0.20 -11.50 -11.79
N HIS A 187 0.18 -12.29 -12.86
CA HIS A 187 1.33 -12.52 -13.74
C HIS A 187 0.97 -12.11 -15.17
N SER A 188 1.98 -11.68 -15.94
CA SER A 188 1.83 -11.42 -17.37
C SER A 188 1.67 -12.74 -18.14
N GLU A 189 0.88 -12.71 -19.20
CA GLU A 189 0.81 -13.82 -20.17
C GLU A 189 2.05 -13.94 -21.07
N ARG A 190 2.87 -12.90 -21.14
CA ARG A 190 4.03 -12.78 -22.03
C ARG A 190 5.30 -13.31 -21.39
#